data_5197bc143fb9d2bbd38813092e65f7e5
#
_entry.id   5197bc143fb9d2bbd38813092e65f7e5
#
_cell.length_a   1.000
_cell.length_b   1.000
_cell.length_c   1.000
_cell.angle_alpha   90.00
_cell.angle_beta   90.00
_cell.angle_gamma   90.00
#
_symmetry.space_group_name_H-M   'P 1'
#
loop_
_entity.id
_entity.type
_entity.pdbx_description
1 polymer ?
#
loop_
_entity_poly.entity_id
_entity_poly.type
_entity_poly.pdbx_seq_one_letter_code
_entity_poly.pdbx_strand_id
1 'polypeptide(L)'
;MRLSDGSTNVLPVGDRSTVHAAWAVHARLVRRSLERGYYQGWDLHPAQLPTRFLASYLYFRDGLPAVGARLKAYLGGVESGVLDEPATAQALAGFVLRGVACGAVTRENRWHVRRIAAAEAAAGALQSR
;
A
#
# COMPACT_ATOMS: atom_id res chain seq x y z
N MET A 1 -15.75 6.85 -7.54
CA MET A 1 -14.94 8.08 -7.46
C MET A 1 -13.69 7.77 -6.64
N ARG A 2 -12.50 8.10 -7.14
CA ARG A 2 -11.24 7.91 -6.39
C ARG A 2 -10.73 9.28 -5.96
N LEU A 3 -10.38 9.42 -4.69
CA LEU A 3 -9.78 10.62 -4.16
C LEU A 3 -8.27 10.59 -4.44
N SER A 4 -7.71 11.73 -4.82
CA SER A 4 -6.30 11.95 -5.03
C SER A 4 -5.81 13.02 -4.08
N ASP A 5 -4.66 12.81 -3.46
CA ASP A 5 -4.01 13.80 -2.61
C ASP A 5 -2.84 14.45 -3.38
N GLY A 6 -2.74 15.76 -3.30
CA GLY A 6 -1.62 16.51 -3.85
C GLY A 6 -0.37 16.37 -2.98
N SER A 7 0.77 16.52 -3.61
CA SER A 7 2.04 16.59 -2.90
C SER A 7 2.31 18.01 -2.39
N THR A 8 3.54 18.34 -2.15
CA THR A 8 3.98 19.68 -1.76
C THR A 8 4.38 20.52 -2.98
N ASN A 9 4.24 21.82 -2.90
CA ASN A 9 4.81 22.77 -3.85
C ASN A 9 6.30 23.09 -3.59
N VAL A 10 6.89 22.50 -2.55
CA VAL A 10 8.33 22.63 -2.28
C VAL A 10 9.09 21.69 -3.23
N LEU A 11 9.81 22.27 -4.17
CA LEU A 11 10.56 21.51 -5.17
C LEU A 11 11.97 21.15 -4.65
N PRO A 12 12.44 19.93 -4.90
CA PRO A 12 13.80 19.50 -4.52
C PRO A 12 14.82 19.97 -5.55
N VAL A 13 15.01 21.29 -5.63
CA VAL A 13 15.96 21.95 -6.52
C VAL A 13 16.80 22.96 -5.73
N GLY A 14 18.06 23.13 -6.11
CA GLY A 14 19.01 24.00 -5.42
C GLY A 14 20.20 23.24 -4.87
N ASP A 15 20.74 23.71 -3.74
CA ASP A 15 21.83 23.03 -3.05
C ASP A 15 21.39 21.72 -2.38
N ARG A 16 22.38 20.93 -1.96
CA ARG A 16 22.13 19.62 -1.35
C ARG A 16 21.21 19.68 -0.12
N SER A 17 21.37 20.70 0.71
CA SER A 17 20.59 20.84 1.95
C SER A 17 19.12 21.13 1.65
N THR A 18 18.86 22.02 0.71
CA THR A 18 17.52 22.36 0.21
C THR A 18 16.84 21.17 -0.43
N VAL A 19 17.55 20.41 -1.28
CA VAL A 19 17.01 19.19 -1.91
C VAL A 19 16.62 18.15 -0.86
N HIS A 20 17.51 17.89 0.13
CA HIS A 20 17.22 16.92 1.18
C HIS A 20 16.03 17.34 2.06
N ALA A 21 15.92 18.63 2.40
CA ALA A 21 14.78 19.14 3.16
C ALA A 21 13.47 18.99 2.39
N ALA A 22 13.47 19.32 1.10
CA ALA A 22 12.30 19.15 0.24
C ALA A 22 11.89 17.66 0.10
N TRP A 23 12.85 16.76 -0.07
CA TRP A 23 12.60 15.31 -0.11
C TRP A 23 12.02 14.78 1.20
N ALA A 24 12.53 15.22 2.34
CA ALA A 24 12.01 14.81 3.64
C ALA A 24 10.56 15.24 3.85
N VAL A 25 10.22 16.48 3.47
CA VAL A 25 8.83 16.97 3.50
C VAL A 25 7.95 16.16 2.58
N HIS A 26 8.36 15.98 1.34
CA HIS A 26 7.58 15.26 0.33
C HIS A 26 7.33 13.79 0.74
N ALA A 27 8.36 13.05 1.15
CA ALA A 27 8.23 11.66 1.58
C ALA A 27 7.27 11.51 2.77
N ARG A 28 7.33 12.43 3.76
CA ARG A 28 6.41 12.44 4.89
C ARG A 28 4.96 12.68 4.47
N LEU A 29 4.72 13.60 3.54
CA LEU A 29 3.37 13.90 3.05
C LEU A 29 2.80 12.72 2.25
N VAL A 30 3.60 12.11 1.38
CA VAL A 30 3.20 10.90 0.65
C VAL A 30 2.82 9.78 1.61
N ARG A 31 3.67 9.49 2.61
CA ARG A 31 3.39 8.45 3.60
C ARG A 31 2.08 8.73 4.36
N ARG A 32 1.87 9.97 4.81
CA ARG A 32 0.63 10.38 5.47
C ARG A 32 -0.61 10.15 4.60
N SER A 33 -0.52 10.43 3.31
CA SER A 33 -1.61 10.20 2.36
C SER A 33 -1.94 8.72 2.25
N LEU A 34 -0.92 7.86 2.11
CA LEU A 34 -1.08 6.41 2.04
C LEU A 34 -1.70 5.84 3.33
N GLU A 35 -1.26 6.29 4.50
CA GLU A 35 -1.80 5.90 5.81
C GLU A 35 -3.27 6.30 5.98
N ARG A 36 -3.72 7.34 5.30
CA ARG A 36 -5.12 7.80 5.25
C ARG A 36 -5.95 7.19 4.13
N GLY A 37 -5.39 6.23 3.38
CA GLY A 37 -6.08 5.55 2.29
C GLY A 37 -6.09 6.29 0.96
N TYR A 38 -5.37 7.39 0.82
CA TYR A 38 -5.20 8.09 -0.46
C TYR A 38 -4.06 7.45 -1.25
N TYR A 39 -4.38 6.41 -2.02
CA TYR A 39 -3.39 5.67 -2.81
C TYR A 39 -3.05 6.33 -4.14
N GLN A 40 -3.83 7.31 -4.57
CA GLN A 40 -3.57 8.08 -5.77
C GLN A 40 -3.03 9.46 -5.37
N GLY A 41 -1.89 9.82 -5.91
CA GLY A 41 -1.28 11.12 -5.72
C GLY A 41 -0.72 11.64 -7.04
N TRP A 42 -0.31 12.90 -7.06
CA TRP A 42 0.34 13.55 -8.18
C TRP A 42 1.49 14.41 -7.69
N ASP A 43 2.48 14.59 -8.53
CA ASP A 43 3.69 15.35 -8.25
C ASP A 43 3.83 16.49 -9.25
N LEU A 44 4.34 17.64 -8.77
CA LEU A 44 4.52 18.84 -9.59
C LEU A 44 5.77 18.79 -10.45
N HIS A 45 6.78 18.00 -10.03
CA HIS A 45 8.08 18.02 -10.66
C HIS A 45 8.72 16.62 -10.65
N PRO A 46 9.43 16.22 -11.73
CA PRO A 46 10.06 14.89 -11.81
C PRO A 46 11.05 14.60 -10.67
N ALA A 47 11.70 15.61 -10.09
CA ALA A 47 12.60 15.45 -8.94
C ALA A 47 11.90 14.99 -7.65
N GLN A 48 10.56 14.98 -7.59
CA GLN A 48 9.76 14.42 -6.49
C GLN A 48 9.53 12.91 -6.65
N LEU A 49 9.68 12.35 -7.84
CA LEU A 49 9.43 10.93 -8.11
C LEU A 49 10.28 9.98 -7.24
N PRO A 50 11.59 10.23 -7.01
CA PRO A 50 12.39 9.35 -6.16
C PRO A 50 11.80 9.18 -4.75
N THR A 51 11.36 10.27 -4.13
CA THR A 51 10.74 10.23 -2.80
C THR A 51 9.31 9.71 -2.80
N ARG A 52 8.57 9.88 -3.90
CA ARG A 52 7.28 9.22 -4.11
C ARG A 52 7.44 7.69 -4.08
N PHE A 53 8.35 7.16 -4.88
CA PHE A 53 8.61 5.73 -4.92
C PHE A 53 9.16 5.21 -3.59
N LEU A 54 10.13 5.91 -2.99
CA LEU A 54 10.69 5.54 -1.70
C LEU A 54 9.62 5.43 -0.61
N ALA A 55 8.81 6.46 -0.44
CA ALA A 55 7.75 6.49 0.57
C ALA A 55 6.70 5.41 0.33
N SER A 56 6.30 5.18 -0.92
CA SER A 56 5.37 4.12 -1.30
C SER A 56 5.94 2.74 -1.01
N TYR A 57 7.19 2.49 -1.37
CA TYR A 57 7.84 1.20 -1.13
C TYR A 57 7.99 0.90 0.35
N LEU A 58 8.44 1.87 1.14
CA LEU A 58 8.55 1.73 2.59
C LEU A 58 7.18 1.45 3.22
N TYR A 59 6.14 2.18 2.84
CA TYR A 59 4.79 1.98 3.35
C TYR A 59 4.29 0.55 3.14
N PHE A 60 4.39 0.03 1.92
CA PHE A 60 3.95 -1.33 1.63
C PHE A 60 4.84 -2.40 2.25
N ARG A 61 6.16 -2.20 2.30
CA ARG A 61 7.09 -3.15 2.91
C ARG A 61 6.95 -3.21 4.42
N ASP A 62 6.80 -2.08 5.08
CA ASP A 62 6.60 -2.00 6.55
C ASP A 62 5.29 -2.67 6.97
N GLY A 63 4.21 -2.49 6.19
CA GLY A 63 2.90 -3.07 6.49
C GLY A 63 2.75 -4.54 6.11
N LEU A 64 3.56 -5.06 5.18
CA LEU A 64 3.42 -6.40 4.64
C LEU A 64 3.45 -7.53 5.67
N PRO A 65 4.34 -7.55 6.68
CA PRO A 65 4.37 -8.63 7.67
C PRO A 65 3.06 -8.75 8.46
N ALA A 66 2.53 -7.64 8.96
CA ALA A 66 1.30 -7.62 9.75
C ALA A 66 0.07 -7.99 8.89
N VAL A 67 -0.04 -7.42 7.69
CA VAL A 67 -1.10 -7.73 6.74
C VAL A 67 -1.05 -9.20 6.32
N GLY A 68 0.14 -9.71 6.01
CA GLY A 68 0.34 -11.10 5.61
C GLY A 68 -0.01 -12.09 6.72
N ALA A 69 0.33 -11.79 7.98
CA ALA A 69 -0.02 -12.63 9.13
C ALA A 69 -1.55 -12.70 9.32
N ARG A 70 -2.25 -11.56 9.25
CA ARG A 70 -3.73 -11.53 9.36
C ARG A 70 -4.41 -12.28 8.23
N LEU A 71 -3.98 -12.07 6.99
CA LEU A 71 -4.53 -12.79 5.83
C LEU A 71 -4.30 -14.30 5.94
N LYS A 72 -3.11 -14.72 6.40
CA LYS A 72 -2.81 -16.13 6.63
C LYS A 72 -3.72 -16.74 7.70
N ALA A 73 -3.96 -16.04 8.80
CA ALA A 73 -4.88 -16.47 9.85
C ALA A 73 -6.31 -16.60 9.32
N TYR A 74 -6.80 -15.62 8.58
CA TYR A 74 -8.12 -15.63 7.96
C TYR A 74 -8.30 -16.84 7.00
N LEU A 75 -7.33 -17.08 6.13
CA LEU A 75 -7.38 -18.18 5.15
C LEU A 75 -7.20 -19.56 5.81
N GLY A 76 -6.49 -19.62 6.94
CA GLY A 76 -6.24 -20.87 7.68
C GLY A 76 -7.39 -21.31 8.56
N GLY A 77 -8.45 -20.51 8.73
CA GLY A 77 -9.55 -20.79 9.63
C GLY A 77 -9.12 -20.89 11.10
N VAL A 78 -7.96 -20.32 11.44
CA VAL A 78 -7.47 -20.35 12.82
C VAL A 78 -8.30 -19.36 13.63
N GLU A 79 -8.91 -19.83 14.72
CA GLU A 79 -9.53 -18.98 15.74
C GLU A 79 -8.46 -18.10 16.39
N SER A 80 -8.22 -16.96 15.79
CA SER A 80 -7.24 -15.97 16.28
C SER A 80 -7.89 -14.95 17.21
N GLY A 81 -8.94 -15.26 17.94
CA GLY A 81 -9.58 -14.33 18.87
C GLY A 81 -10.04 -12.97 18.25
N VAL A 82 -9.74 -12.75 16.99
CA VAL A 82 -10.15 -11.60 16.18
C VAL A 82 -10.90 -12.16 14.98
N LEU A 83 -12.22 -11.99 14.97
CA LEU A 83 -13.07 -12.30 13.82
C LEU A 83 -12.82 -11.19 12.76
N ASP A 84 -12.05 -11.53 11.76
CA ASP A 84 -11.92 -10.68 10.58
C ASP A 84 -13.13 -10.91 9.67
N GLU A 85 -13.91 -9.86 9.44
CA GLU A 85 -15.00 -9.87 8.47
C GLU A 85 -14.48 -9.97 7.03
N PRO A 86 -15.26 -10.52 6.07
CA PRO A 86 -14.87 -10.58 4.65
C PRO A 86 -14.39 -9.25 4.08
N ALA A 87 -15.02 -8.13 4.48
CA ALA A 87 -14.61 -6.78 4.07
C ALA A 87 -13.20 -6.41 4.55
N THR A 88 -12.82 -6.84 5.75
CA THR A 88 -11.46 -6.65 6.28
C THR A 88 -10.45 -7.47 5.48
N ALA A 89 -10.76 -8.74 5.20
CA ALA A 89 -9.89 -9.59 4.38
C ALA A 89 -9.68 -9.01 2.97
N GLN A 90 -10.75 -8.47 2.36
CA GLN A 90 -10.68 -7.79 1.07
C GLN A 90 -9.80 -6.54 1.12
N ALA A 91 -9.91 -5.73 2.18
CA ALA A 91 -9.06 -4.54 2.36
C ALA A 91 -7.57 -4.92 2.50
N LEU A 92 -7.27 -5.96 3.29
CA LEU A 92 -5.92 -6.48 3.47
C LEU A 92 -5.34 -7.04 2.16
N ALA A 93 -6.14 -7.80 1.40
CA ALA A 93 -5.77 -8.29 0.07
C ALA A 93 -5.49 -7.12 -0.89
N GLY A 94 -6.34 -6.11 -0.90
CA GLY A 94 -6.15 -4.88 -1.67
C GLY A 94 -4.84 -4.15 -1.35
N PHE A 95 -4.40 -4.14 -0.09
CA PHE A 95 -3.10 -3.61 0.31
C PHE A 95 -1.95 -4.36 -0.36
N VAL A 96 -1.96 -5.70 -0.29
CA VAL A 96 -0.91 -6.54 -0.89
C VAL A 96 -0.86 -6.38 -2.41
N LEU A 97 -2.02 -6.37 -3.08
CA LEU A 97 -2.12 -6.19 -4.53
C LEU A 97 -1.55 -4.84 -4.99
N ARG A 98 -1.79 -3.77 -4.25
CA ARG A 98 -1.19 -2.45 -4.53
C ARG A 98 0.32 -2.46 -4.33
N GLY A 99 0.83 -3.13 -3.28
CA GLY A 99 2.26 -3.31 -3.05
C GLY A 99 2.94 -4.05 -4.19
N VAL A 100 2.29 -5.05 -4.78
CA VAL A 100 2.77 -5.76 -5.98
C VAL A 100 2.70 -4.88 -7.21
N ALA A 101 1.59 -4.18 -7.42
CA ALA A 101 1.38 -3.35 -8.60
C ALA A 101 2.40 -2.19 -8.68
N CYS A 102 2.77 -1.59 -7.54
CA CYS A 102 3.78 -0.53 -7.51
C CYS A 102 5.23 -1.07 -7.50
N GLY A 103 5.44 -2.38 -7.42
CA GLY A 103 6.77 -3.01 -7.40
C GLY A 103 7.45 -3.04 -6.01
N ALA A 104 6.77 -2.61 -4.95
CA ALA A 104 7.30 -2.65 -3.58
C ALA A 104 7.43 -4.08 -3.04
N VAL A 105 6.58 -4.97 -3.52
CA VAL A 105 6.52 -6.39 -3.15
C VAL A 105 6.97 -7.24 -4.32
N THR A 106 7.98 -8.07 -4.13
CA THR A 106 8.58 -8.90 -5.19
C THR A 106 7.74 -10.15 -5.50
N ARG A 107 8.12 -10.83 -6.61
CA ARG A 107 7.44 -12.06 -7.07
C ARG A 107 7.52 -13.22 -6.07
N GLU A 108 8.53 -13.27 -5.25
CA GLU A 108 8.70 -14.30 -4.22
C GLU A 108 7.59 -14.25 -3.16
N ASN A 109 7.02 -13.07 -2.95
CA ASN A 109 5.84 -12.90 -2.11
C ASN A 109 4.51 -13.18 -2.86
N ARG A 110 4.55 -13.50 -4.16
CA ARG A 110 3.37 -13.74 -5.01
C ARG A 110 2.54 -14.97 -4.63
N TRP A 111 3.14 -15.99 -4.06
CA TRP A 111 2.35 -17.17 -3.70
C TRP A 111 1.32 -16.84 -2.61
N HIS A 112 1.62 -15.93 -1.71
CA HIS A 112 0.66 -15.38 -0.77
C HIS A 112 -0.46 -14.63 -1.50
N VAL A 113 -0.12 -13.81 -2.50
CA VAL A 113 -1.07 -13.04 -3.30
C VAL A 113 -2.01 -13.92 -4.12
N ARG A 114 -1.51 -15.02 -4.71
CA ARG A 114 -2.37 -15.96 -5.47
C ARG A 114 -3.41 -16.66 -4.59
N ARG A 115 -3.04 -17.03 -3.37
CA ARG A 115 -4.00 -17.61 -2.41
C ARG A 115 -5.06 -16.58 -1.98
N ILE A 116 -4.66 -15.33 -1.83
CA ILE A 116 -5.57 -14.23 -1.50
C ILE A 116 -6.56 -13.98 -2.66
N ALA A 117 -6.08 -13.88 -3.89
CA ALA A 117 -6.92 -13.69 -5.06
C ALA A 117 -7.92 -14.85 -5.27
N ALA A 118 -7.49 -16.09 -4.99
CA ALA A 118 -8.37 -17.26 -5.04
C ALA A 118 -9.44 -17.21 -3.94
N ALA A 119 -9.11 -16.72 -2.74
CA ALA A 119 -10.07 -16.56 -1.65
C ALA A 119 -11.09 -15.43 -1.94
N GLU A 120 -10.66 -14.32 -2.56
CA GLU A 120 -11.57 -13.26 -3.01
C GLU A 120 -12.55 -13.75 -4.06
N ALA A 121 -12.07 -14.51 -5.04
CA ALA A 121 -12.93 -15.11 -6.07
C ALA A 121 -13.97 -16.07 -5.46
N ALA A 122 -13.57 -16.88 -4.47
CA ALA A 122 -14.46 -17.77 -3.75
C ALA A 122 -15.50 -17.01 -2.89
N ALA A 123 -15.11 -15.95 -2.20
CA ALA A 123 -16.00 -15.12 -1.40
C ALA A 123 -16.99 -14.34 -2.27
N GLY A 124 -16.58 -13.82 -3.42
CA GLY A 124 -17.45 -13.15 -4.38
C GLY A 124 -18.49 -14.08 -5.01
N ALA A 125 -18.15 -15.34 -5.23
CA ALA A 125 -19.06 -16.35 -5.75
C ALA A 125 -20.15 -16.77 -4.74
N LEU A 126 -19.90 -16.61 -3.44
CA LEU A 126 -20.86 -16.88 -2.36
C LEU A 126 -21.86 -15.73 -2.15
N GLN A 127 -21.50 -14.50 -2.51
CA GLN A 127 -22.38 -13.33 -2.39
C GLN A 127 -23.31 -13.13 -3.60
N SER A 128 -23.08 -13.85 -4.70
CA SER A 128 -23.89 -13.80 -5.92
C SER A 128 -24.97 -14.90 -5.98
N ARG A 129 -25.18 -15.63 -4.90
CA ARG A 129 -26.27 -16.62 -4.70
C ARG A 129 -27.26 -16.13 -3.65
#